data_e8a614acff7c59f18474d647366aa339
#
_entry.id   e8a614acff7c59f18474d647366aa339
#
_cell.length_a   1.000
_cell.length_b   1.000
_cell.length_c   1.000
_cell.angle_alpha   90.00
_cell.angle_beta   90.00
_cell.angle_gamma   90.00
#
_symmetry.space_group_name_H-M   'P 1'
#
loop_
_entity.id
_entity.type
_entity.pdbx_description
1 polymer ?
#
loop_
_entity_poly.entity_id
_entity_poly.type
_entity_poly.pdbx_seq_one_letter_code
_entity_poly.pdbx_strand_id
1 'polypeptide(L)'
;MTTKRIVDVNELRVTDIPTVGGKGANLGELTMAGFPVPNAFLLTTSSYDHFVESGKLTETIRDELAKIDKASDDTLVEASSRIREAFEKCEIPKDLEKEIVASYKRLFEGDKPSFVAVRSSATAEDLPDASFAGQQETFLNVIGEKDLFDKVRK
;
A
#
# COMPACT_ATOMS: atom_id res chain seq x y z
N MET A 1 -11.21 -11.99 -14.66
CA MET A 1 -10.02 -11.22 -15.12
C MET A 1 -9.04 -11.23 -13.97
N THR A 2 -7.83 -11.75 -14.15
CA THR A 2 -6.80 -11.73 -13.11
C THR A 2 -6.32 -10.28 -12.99
N THR A 3 -6.69 -9.61 -11.92
CA THR A 3 -6.26 -8.23 -11.67
C THR A 3 -4.77 -8.25 -11.37
N LYS A 4 -3.97 -7.46 -12.09
CA LYS A 4 -2.53 -7.34 -11.81
C LYS A 4 -2.35 -6.90 -10.35
N ARG A 5 -1.46 -7.58 -9.62
CA ARG A 5 -1.12 -7.22 -8.23
C ARG A 5 -0.15 -6.05 -8.15
N ILE A 6 0.70 -5.91 -9.15
CA ILE A 6 1.66 -4.81 -9.25
C ILE A 6 1.53 -4.15 -10.61
N VAL A 7 1.55 -2.82 -10.62
CA VAL A 7 1.41 -2.00 -11.83
C VAL A 7 2.49 -0.91 -11.81
N ASP A 8 3.12 -0.68 -12.95
CA ASP A 8 4.09 0.41 -13.10
C ASP A 8 3.35 1.75 -13.29
N VAL A 9 3.92 2.85 -12.79
CA VAL A 9 3.27 4.18 -12.79
C VAL A 9 2.86 4.66 -14.18
N ASN A 10 3.60 4.31 -15.21
CA ASN A 10 3.34 4.68 -16.60
C ASN A 10 2.14 3.96 -17.24
N GLU A 11 1.64 2.89 -16.61
CA GLU A 11 0.44 2.17 -17.05
C GLU A 11 -0.86 2.79 -16.49
N LEU A 12 -0.75 3.68 -15.49
CA LEU A 12 -1.88 4.17 -14.70
C LEU A 12 -2.58 5.39 -15.30
N ARG A 13 -3.87 5.51 -14.98
CA ARG A 13 -4.76 6.61 -15.36
C ARG A 13 -5.64 7.01 -14.17
N VAL A 14 -6.29 8.16 -14.28
CA VAL A 14 -7.23 8.63 -13.27
C VAL A 14 -8.38 7.64 -13.03
N THR A 15 -8.73 6.83 -14.00
CA THR A 15 -9.76 5.78 -13.89
C THR A 15 -9.36 4.62 -13.00
N ASP A 16 -8.08 4.51 -12.63
CA ASP A 16 -7.54 3.41 -11.82
C ASP A 16 -7.60 3.70 -10.31
N ILE A 17 -8.19 4.83 -9.87
CA ILE A 17 -8.39 5.16 -8.45
C ILE A 17 -8.93 3.98 -7.64
N PRO A 18 -9.94 3.20 -8.09
CA PRO A 18 -10.44 2.06 -7.33
C PRO A 18 -9.41 0.94 -7.11
N THR A 19 -8.35 0.92 -7.91
CA THR A 19 -7.31 -0.13 -7.90
C THR A 19 -6.04 0.31 -7.19
N VAL A 20 -5.63 1.56 -7.35
CA VAL A 20 -4.32 2.06 -6.88
C VAL A 20 -4.42 3.29 -5.97
N GLY A 21 -5.62 3.76 -5.68
CA GLY A 21 -5.85 4.96 -4.88
C GLY A 21 -5.58 6.27 -5.62
N GLY A 22 -5.97 7.38 -4.99
CA GLY A 22 -5.89 8.72 -5.59
C GLY A 22 -4.45 9.14 -5.89
N LYS A 23 -3.51 8.96 -4.96
CA LYS A 23 -2.10 9.32 -5.18
C LYS A 23 -1.48 8.54 -6.35
N GLY A 24 -1.76 7.23 -6.42
CA GLY A 24 -1.24 6.38 -7.49
C GLY A 24 -1.77 6.78 -8.87
N ALA A 25 -3.07 6.96 -8.99
CA ALA A 25 -3.71 7.35 -10.23
C ALA A 25 -3.24 8.73 -10.72
N ASN A 26 -3.15 9.71 -9.81
CA ASN A 26 -2.65 11.05 -10.14
C ASN A 26 -1.18 11.06 -10.59
N LEU A 27 -0.32 10.21 -9.98
CA LEU A 27 1.06 10.05 -10.47
C LEU A 27 1.09 9.50 -11.89
N GLY A 28 0.21 8.57 -12.23
CA GLY A 28 0.07 8.07 -13.59
C GLY A 28 -0.32 9.16 -14.58
N GLU A 29 -1.29 10.01 -14.26
CA GLU A 29 -1.68 11.14 -15.09
C GLU A 29 -0.54 12.16 -15.29
N LEU A 30 0.19 12.49 -14.22
CA LEU A 30 1.35 13.38 -14.31
C LEU A 30 2.43 12.79 -15.22
N THR A 31 2.69 11.48 -15.10
CA THR A 31 3.64 10.76 -15.97
C THR A 31 3.22 10.86 -17.44
N MET A 32 1.93 10.63 -17.71
CA MET A 32 1.39 10.73 -19.08
C MET A 32 1.43 12.14 -19.64
N ALA A 33 1.26 13.14 -18.79
CA ALA A 33 1.36 14.55 -19.19
C ALA A 33 2.81 15.02 -19.40
N GLY A 34 3.81 14.12 -19.23
CA GLY A 34 5.22 14.42 -19.47
C GLY A 34 5.91 15.16 -18.32
N PHE A 35 5.31 15.20 -17.13
CA PHE A 35 5.99 15.74 -15.95
C PHE A 35 7.12 14.81 -15.51
N PRO A 36 8.19 15.32 -14.88
CA PRO A 36 9.32 14.53 -14.39
C PRO A 36 8.94 13.76 -13.11
N VAL A 37 8.13 12.70 -13.27
CA VAL A 37 7.76 11.80 -12.17
C VAL A 37 8.85 10.73 -12.03
N PRO A 38 9.38 10.48 -10.83
CA PRO A 38 10.30 9.38 -10.59
C PRO A 38 9.67 8.03 -10.96
N ASN A 39 10.49 7.07 -11.41
CA ASN A 39 10.04 5.70 -11.64
C ASN A 39 9.39 5.16 -10.37
N ALA A 40 8.23 4.53 -10.52
CA ALA A 40 7.48 3.97 -9.41
C ALA A 40 6.67 2.74 -9.86
N PHE A 41 6.39 1.86 -8.92
CA PHE A 41 5.38 0.82 -9.07
C PHE A 41 4.40 0.88 -7.91
N LEU A 42 3.20 0.37 -8.11
CA LEU A 42 2.14 0.37 -7.13
C LEU A 42 1.67 -1.05 -6.83
N LEU A 43 1.48 -1.33 -5.55
CA LEU A 43 0.73 -2.49 -5.08
C LEU A 43 -0.75 -2.15 -5.17
N THR A 44 -1.51 -2.95 -5.90
CA THR A 44 -2.94 -2.73 -6.12
C THR A 44 -3.78 -3.23 -4.94
N THR A 45 -5.07 -2.90 -4.94
CA THR A 45 -6.04 -3.49 -3.99
C THR A 45 -6.03 -5.02 -4.04
N SER A 46 -5.76 -5.63 -5.22
CA SER A 46 -5.62 -7.08 -5.35
C SER A 46 -4.41 -7.65 -4.60
N SER A 47 -3.32 -6.87 -4.48
CA SER A 47 -2.18 -7.25 -3.61
C SER A 47 -2.57 -7.25 -2.13
N TYR A 48 -3.32 -6.23 -1.72
CA TYR A 48 -3.82 -6.12 -0.37
C TYR A 48 -4.76 -7.29 -0.03
N ASP A 49 -5.72 -7.58 -0.89
CA ASP A 49 -6.66 -8.69 -0.71
C ASP A 49 -5.91 -10.03 -0.59
N HIS A 50 -4.95 -10.27 -1.48
CA HIS A 50 -4.11 -11.47 -1.43
C HIS A 50 -3.30 -11.60 -0.13
N PHE A 51 -2.75 -10.49 0.35
CA PHE A 51 -2.04 -10.46 1.64
C PHE A 51 -2.97 -10.77 2.81
N VAL A 52 -4.13 -10.10 2.88
CA VAL A 52 -5.12 -10.27 3.95
C VAL A 52 -5.67 -11.70 3.97
N GLU A 53 -6.00 -12.27 2.81
CA GLU A 53 -6.50 -13.64 2.69
C GLU A 53 -5.43 -14.67 3.10
N SER A 54 -4.22 -14.53 2.57
CA SER A 54 -3.12 -15.45 2.86
C SER A 54 -2.71 -15.41 4.33
N GLY A 55 -2.74 -14.24 4.95
CA GLY A 55 -2.46 -14.03 6.36
C GLY A 55 -3.62 -14.35 7.30
N LYS A 56 -4.80 -14.72 6.75
CA LYS A 56 -6.05 -14.94 7.51
C LYS A 56 -6.43 -13.75 8.40
N LEU A 57 -6.14 -12.54 7.96
CA LEU A 57 -6.36 -11.31 8.73
C LEU A 57 -7.82 -10.89 8.76
N THR A 58 -8.66 -11.38 7.85
CA THR A 58 -10.08 -11.00 7.75
C THR A 58 -10.85 -11.26 9.05
N GLU A 59 -10.62 -12.40 9.70
CA GLU A 59 -11.27 -12.73 10.97
C GLU A 59 -10.79 -11.83 12.09
N THR A 60 -9.47 -11.61 12.19
CA THR A 60 -8.87 -10.70 13.17
C THR A 60 -9.43 -9.29 13.04
N ILE A 61 -9.49 -8.76 11.80
CA ILE A 61 -10.06 -7.43 11.55
C ILE A 61 -11.52 -7.37 12.00
N ARG A 62 -12.32 -8.36 11.62
CA ARG A 62 -13.75 -8.42 11.99
C ARG A 62 -13.94 -8.45 13.50
N ASP A 63 -13.18 -9.29 14.19
CA ASP A 63 -13.28 -9.49 15.63
C ASP A 63 -12.86 -8.22 16.40
N GLU A 64 -11.82 -7.54 15.96
CA GLU A 64 -11.39 -6.29 16.59
C GLU A 64 -12.40 -5.15 16.31
N LEU A 65 -12.93 -5.04 15.10
CA LEU A 65 -13.97 -4.05 14.78
C LEU A 65 -15.27 -4.30 15.57
N ALA A 66 -15.61 -5.54 15.87
CA ALA A 66 -16.80 -5.88 16.67
C ALA A 66 -16.68 -5.45 18.15
N LYS A 67 -15.48 -5.18 18.65
CA LYS A 67 -15.22 -4.72 20.03
C LYS A 67 -15.33 -3.21 20.19
N ILE A 68 -15.44 -2.47 19.08
CA ILE A 68 -15.48 -1.00 19.12
C ILE A 68 -16.82 -0.55 19.70
N ASP A 69 -16.75 0.17 20.83
CA ASP A 69 -17.87 0.93 21.36
C ASP A 69 -17.82 2.35 20.80
N LYS A 70 -18.84 2.71 20.02
CA LYS A 70 -18.96 4.05 19.39
C LYS A 70 -19.00 5.21 20.41
N ALA A 71 -19.27 4.90 21.68
CA ALA A 71 -19.26 5.88 22.76
C ALA A 71 -17.87 6.07 23.42
N SER A 72 -16.86 5.29 23.02
CA SER A 72 -15.53 5.32 23.63
C SER A 72 -14.43 5.30 22.57
N ASP A 73 -13.66 6.37 22.50
CA ASP A 73 -12.51 6.49 21.61
C ASP A 73 -11.40 5.49 21.98
N ASP A 74 -11.29 5.09 23.24
CA ASP A 74 -10.26 4.14 23.71
C ASP A 74 -10.38 2.79 23.01
N THR A 75 -11.61 2.28 22.82
CA THR A 75 -11.85 1.00 22.14
C THR A 75 -11.46 1.06 20.67
N LEU A 76 -11.63 2.21 20.01
CA LEU A 76 -11.18 2.44 18.63
C LEU A 76 -9.66 2.41 18.52
N VAL A 77 -8.97 3.12 19.43
CA VAL A 77 -7.50 3.16 19.48
C VAL A 77 -6.92 1.76 19.72
N GLU A 78 -7.50 1.01 20.68
CA GLU A 78 -7.07 -0.37 20.95
C GLU A 78 -7.29 -1.30 19.75
N ALA A 79 -8.47 -1.28 19.13
CA ALA A 79 -8.76 -2.11 17.96
C ALA A 79 -7.82 -1.78 16.79
N SER A 80 -7.60 -0.50 16.51
CA SER A 80 -6.67 -0.02 15.49
C SER A 80 -5.23 -0.51 15.76
N SER A 81 -4.77 -0.43 17.02
CA SER A 81 -3.43 -0.90 17.41
C SER A 81 -3.28 -2.41 17.18
N ARG A 82 -4.27 -3.21 17.58
CA ARG A 82 -4.23 -4.67 17.43
C ARG A 82 -4.30 -5.11 15.96
N ILE A 83 -5.08 -4.41 15.14
CA ILE A 83 -5.13 -4.69 13.71
C ILE A 83 -3.77 -4.38 13.08
N ARG A 84 -3.18 -3.22 13.34
CA ARG A 84 -1.84 -2.88 12.83
C ARG A 84 -0.77 -3.88 13.26
N GLU A 85 -0.77 -4.29 14.52
CA GLU A 85 0.16 -5.30 15.04
C GLU A 85 0.00 -6.64 14.31
N ALA A 86 -1.22 -7.05 13.97
CA ALA A 86 -1.48 -8.25 13.20
C ALA A 86 -0.92 -8.15 11.77
N PHE A 87 -1.05 -7.00 11.11
CA PHE A 87 -0.45 -6.73 9.80
C PHE A 87 1.09 -6.77 9.86
N GLU A 88 1.69 -6.12 10.85
CA GLU A 88 3.15 -6.08 11.00
C GLU A 88 3.78 -7.46 11.25
N LYS A 89 3.05 -8.33 11.97
CA LYS A 89 3.49 -9.72 12.25
C LYS A 89 3.23 -10.69 11.09
N CYS A 90 2.34 -10.33 10.18
CA CYS A 90 2.01 -11.19 9.06
C CYS A 90 3.13 -11.20 8.03
N GLU A 91 3.50 -12.38 7.55
CA GLU A 91 4.47 -12.52 6.46
C GLU A 91 3.83 -12.23 5.11
N ILE A 92 4.54 -11.51 4.26
CA ILE A 92 4.10 -11.30 2.87
C ILE A 92 4.19 -12.65 2.13
N PRO A 93 3.14 -13.06 1.38
CA PRO A 93 3.18 -14.30 0.60
C PRO A 93 4.39 -14.34 -0.34
N LYS A 94 5.05 -15.50 -0.44
CA LYS A 94 6.30 -15.65 -1.19
C LYS A 94 6.20 -15.32 -2.69
N ASP A 95 5.05 -15.52 -3.28
CA ASP A 95 4.76 -15.12 -4.66
C ASP A 95 4.68 -13.60 -4.79
N LEU A 96 4.01 -12.92 -3.85
CA LEU A 96 3.94 -11.46 -3.81
C LEU A 96 5.30 -10.82 -3.48
N GLU A 97 6.08 -11.41 -2.55
CA GLU A 97 7.46 -10.98 -2.28
C GLU A 97 8.31 -10.97 -3.56
N LYS A 98 8.23 -12.04 -4.37
CA LYS A 98 8.98 -12.15 -5.63
C LYS A 98 8.59 -11.06 -6.63
N GLU A 99 7.28 -10.77 -6.74
CA GLU A 99 6.79 -9.71 -7.63
C GLU A 99 7.25 -8.32 -7.16
N ILE A 100 7.21 -8.04 -5.85
CA ILE A 100 7.69 -6.78 -5.25
C ILE A 100 9.18 -6.62 -5.52
N VAL A 101 10.00 -7.64 -5.25
CA VAL A 101 11.46 -7.60 -5.47
C VAL A 101 11.78 -7.38 -6.94
N ALA A 102 11.09 -8.06 -7.85
CA ALA A 102 11.28 -7.88 -9.27
C ALA A 102 10.97 -6.44 -9.71
N SER A 103 9.89 -5.85 -9.19
CA SER A 103 9.51 -4.48 -9.48
C SER A 103 10.47 -3.46 -8.85
N TYR A 104 10.91 -3.70 -7.60
CA TYR A 104 11.91 -2.88 -6.93
C TYR A 104 13.23 -2.82 -7.72
N LYS A 105 13.71 -3.97 -8.21
CA LYS A 105 14.94 -4.04 -9.03
C LYS A 105 14.83 -3.29 -10.35
N ARG A 106 13.63 -3.22 -10.93
CA ARG A 106 13.40 -2.46 -12.17
C ARG A 106 13.42 -0.93 -12.00
N LEU A 107 13.31 -0.42 -10.77
CA LEU A 107 13.38 1.02 -10.52
C LEU A 107 14.77 1.62 -10.76
N PHE A 108 15.80 0.80 -10.81
CA PHE A 108 17.18 1.27 -10.86
C PHE A 108 17.89 0.82 -12.13
N GLU A 109 18.79 1.67 -12.59
CA GLU A 109 19.78 1.30 -13.60
C GLU A 109 21.00 0.66 -12.90
N GLY A 110 21.26 -0.61 -13.16
CA GLY A 110 22.39 -1.36 -12.61
C GLY A 110 22.06 -2.19 -11.35
N ASP A 111 23.07 -2.85 -10.79
CA ASP A 111 22.92 -3.86 -9.74
C ASP A 111 22.86 -3.31 -8.32
N LYS A 112 23.03 -2.00 -8.13
CA LYS A 112 23.04 -1.40 -6.79
C LYS A 112 21.67 -0.89 -6.40
N PRO A 113 21.10 -1.35 -5.27
CA PRO A 113 19.86 -0.80 -4.76
C PRO A 113 20.04 0.69 -4.43
N SER A 114 19.03 1.49 -4.74
CA SER A 114 18.97 2.89 -4.41
C SER A 114 17.87 3.16 -3.41
N PHE A 115 17.86 4.37 -2.84
CA PHE A 115 16.82 4.78 -1.92
C PHE A 115 15.49 4.97 -2.64
N VAL A 116 14.41 4.51 -2.00
CA VAL A 116 13.04 4.76 -2.45
C VAL A 116 12.21 5.39 -1.33
N ALA A 117 11.08 5.98 -1.70
CA ALA A 117 10.01 6.35 -0.78
C ALA A 117 8.89 5.31 -0.86
N VAL A 118 8.45 4.82 0.29
CA VAL A 118 7.24 3.99 0.40
C VAL A 118 6.11 4.86 0.93
N ARG A 119 4.98 4.87 0.21
CA ARG A 119 3.85 5.75 0.51
C ARG A 119 2.54 4.98 0.36
N SER A 120 1.60 5.22 1.25
CA SER A 120 0.25 4.69 1.06
C SER A 120 -0.55 5.51 0.03
N SER A 121 -1.46 4.85 -0.66
CA SER A 121 -2.38 5.44 -1.61
C SER A 121 -3.76 4.81 -1.41
N ALA A 122 -4.65 5.51 -0.72
CA ALA A 122 -5.96 4.99 -0.40
C ALA A 122 -6.98 5.27 -1.51
N THR A 123 -7.89 4.34 -1.72
CA THR A 123 -8.99 4.47 -2.69
C THR A 123 -10.06 5.45 -2.22
N ALA A 124 -10.08 5.78 -0.93
CA ALA A 124 -11.06 6.65 -0.28
C ALA A 124 -10.41 7.90 0.35
N GLU A 125 -9.24 8.34 -0.13
CA GLU A 125 -8.46 9.42 0.50
C GLU A 125 -9.14 10.79 0.40
N ASP A 126 -9.81 11.06 -0.72
CA ASP A 126 -10.45 12.35 -1.04
C ASP A 126 -11.96 12.15 -1.28
N LEU A 127 -12.67 11.64 -0.28
CA LEU A 127 -14.13 11.58 -0.35
C LEU A 127 -14.72 12.97 -0.02
N PRO A 128 -15.87 13.36 -0.63
CA PRO A 128 -16.52 14.64 -0.37
C PRO A 128 -16.83 14.88 1.11
N ASP A 129 -17.10 13.82 1.87
CA ASP A 129 -17.54 13.86 3.26
C ASP A 129 -16.47 13.41 4.27
N ALA A 130 -15.29 12.99 3.81
CA ALA A 130 -14.20 12.53 4.69
C ALA A 130 -12.82 12.80 4.07
N SER A 131 -11.96 13.48 4.82
CA SER A 131 -10.55 13.69 4.46
C SER A 131 -9.66 12.88 5.39
N PHE A 132 -8.79 12.06 4.82
CA PHE A 132 -7.75 11.31 5.55
C PHE A 132 -6.38 11.98 5.42
N ALA A 133 -6.36 13.27 5.14
CA ALA A 133 -5.12 14.03 5.02
C ALA A 133 -4.28 13.95 6.32
N GLY A 134 -2.99 13.64 6.18
CA GLY A 134 -2.06 13.55 7.32
C GLY A 134 -2.17 12.28 8.16
N GLN A 135 -3.08 11.35 7.85
CA GLN A 135 -3.23 10.08 8.58
C GLN A 135 -2.36 8.95 8.01
N GLN A 136 -1.74 9.19 6.86
CA GLN A 136 -0.96 8.18 6.15
C GLN A 136 0.53 8.50 6.24
N GLU A 137 1.31 7.49 6.59
CA GLU A 137 2.75 7.64 6.71
C GLU A 137 3.46 7.63 5.34
N THR A 138 4.59 8.32 5.30
CA THR A 138 5.55 8.26 4.20
C THR A 138 6.89 7.87 4.75
N PHE A 139 7.42 6.74 4.28
CA PHE A 139 8.75 6.27 4.66
C PHE A 139 9.75 6.68 3.59
N LEU A 140 10.72 7.50 3.97
CA LEU A 140 11.80 7.96 3.10
C LEU A 140 13.08 7.15 3.34
N ASN A 141 14.00 7.20 2.38
CA ASN A 141 15.31 6.56 2.46
C ASN A 141 15.26 5.04 2.70
N VAL A 142 14.21 4.38 2.21
CA VAL A 142 14.07 2.93 2.28
C VAL A 142 15.04 2.29 1.29
N ILE A 143 15.84 1.32 1.75
CA ILE A 143 16.84 0.64 0.91
C ILE A 143 16.93 -0.84 1.21
N GLY A 144 16.94 -1.65 0.15
CA GLY A 144 17.04 -3.10 0.23
C GLY A 144 15.71 -3.79 0.51
N GLU A 145 15.69 -5.10 0.23
CA GLU A 145 14.46 -5.90 0.26
C GLU A 145 13.84 -5.97 1.65
N LYS A 146 14.66 -6.14 2.68
CA LYS A 146 14.17 -6.25 4.06
C LYS A 146 13.47 -4.99 4.54
N ASP A 147 14.09 -3.83 4.35
CA ASP A 147 13.54 -2.55 4.76
C ASP A 147 12.28 -2.22 3.95
N LEU A 148 12.28 -2.52 2.64
CA LEU A 148 11.10 -2.38 1.78
C LEU A 148 9.91 -3.18 2.32
N PHE A 149 10.08 -4.47 2.64
CA PHE A 149 9.01 -5.29 3.18
C PHE A 149 8.50 -4.81 4.54
N ASP A 150 9.41 -4.34 5.40
CA ASP A 150 9.03 -3.78 6.70
C ASP A 150 8.16 -2.52 6.54
N LYS A 151 8.44 -1.67 5.55
CA LYS A 151 7.65 -0.44 5.29
C LYS A 151 6.35 -0.71 4.51
N VAL A 152 6.33 -1.72 3.67
CA VAL A 152 5.10 -2.12 2.95
C VAL A 152 4.05 -2.69 3.90
N ARG A 153 4.45 -3.34 5.02
CA ARG A 153 3.52 -3.89 6.00
C ARG A 153 2.96 -2.86 7.00
N LYS A 154 3.62 -1.74 7.16
CA LYS A 154 3.20 -0.61 8.02
C LYS A 154 2.22 0.31 7.33
#